data_794a1e8a934d9df05497e88af797e86d
#
_entry.id   794a1e8a934d9df05497e88af797e86d
#
_cell.length_a   1.000
_cell.length_b   1.000
_cell.length_c   1.000
_cell.angle_alpha   90.00
_cell.angle_beta   90.00
_cell.angle_gamma   90.00
#
_symmetry.space_group_name_H-M   'P 1'
#
loop_
_entity.id
_entity.type
_entity.pdbx_description
1 polymer ?
#
loop_
_entity_poly.entity_id
_entity_poly.type
_entity_poly.pdbx_seq_one_letter_code
_entity_poly.pdbx_strand_id
1 'polypeptide(L)'
;IENEFKELNQAYLINYTAAWCITCQANDKLALSRPDVKSYLESNNIKYIVADWTNRDDEILKVLKSYGRTGVPLYLYWKPGLDDTKILPAVLTEELLISLL
;
A
#
# COMPACT_ATOMS: atom_id res chain seq x y z
N ILE A 1 4.46 12.41 2.76
CA ILE A 1 3.13 11.95 3.17
C ILE A 1 3.21 10.92 4.32
N GLU A 2 4.14 9.98 4.26
CA GLU A 2 4.33 9.02 5.33
C GLU A 2 4.68 9.70 6.65
N ASN A 3 5.57 10.69 6.62
CA ASN A 3 5.98 11.41 7.81
C ASN A 3 4.81 12.14 8.46
N GLU A 4 3.92 12.72 7.65
CA GLU A 4 2.73 13.41 8.16
C GLU A 4 1.82 12.44 8.90
N PHE A 5 1.59 11.24 8.35
CA PHE A 5 0.76 10.23 9.01
C PHE A 5 1.40 9.71 10.30
N LYS A 6 2.70 9.51 10.30
CA LYS A 6 3.43 9.08 11.50
C LYS A 6 3.36 10.13 12.60
N GLU A 7 3.49 11.41 12.26
CA GLU A 7 3.35 12.52 13.20
C GLU A 7 1.95 12.57 13.81
N LEU A 8 0.93 12.29 13.01
CA LEU A 8 -0.46 12.24 13.46
C LEU A 8 -0.82 10.93 14.18
N ASN A 9 0.13 10.01 14.27
CA ASN A 9 -0.08 8.68 14.82
C ASN A 9 -1.17 7.90 14.08
N GLN A 10 -1.25 8.12 12.76
CA GLN A 10 -2.26 7.55 11.88
C GLN A 10 -1.71 6.35 11.11
N ALA A 11 -2.31 5.18 11.30
CA ALA A 11 -1.99 3.99 10.52
C ALA A 11 -2.33 4.21 9.04
N TYR A 12 -1.52 3.67 8.14
CA TYR A 12 -1.74 3.82 6.70
C TYR A 12 -1.34 2.58 5.93
N LEU A 13 -2.01 2.40 4.79
CA LEU A 13 -1.63 1.43 3.76
C LEU A 13 -1.57 2.21 2.44
N ILE A 14 -0.39 2.29 1.82
CA ILE A 14 -0.19 2.98 0.56
C ILE A 14 0.01 1.95 -0.54
N ASN A 15 -0.82 2.03 -1.57
CA ASN A 15 -0.79 1.17 -2.74
C ASN A 15 -0.20 1.94 -3.92
N TYR A 16 1.07 1.68 -4.25
CA TYR A 16 1.69 2.21 -5.46
C TYR A 16 1.37 1.28 -6.62
N THR A 17 0.59 1.78 -7.58
CA THR A 17 -0.01 0.99 -8.66
C THR A 17 0.10 1.72 -10.00
N ALA A 18 -0.27 1.03 -11.09
CA ALA A 18 -0.37 1.62 -12.41
C ALA A 18 -1.39 0.83 -13.23
N ALA A 19 -2.06 1.51 -14.17
CA ALA A 19 -3.09 0.89 -15.00
C ALA A 19 -2.52 -0.23 -15.90
N TRP A 20 -1.26 -0.10 -16.32
CA TRP A 20 -0.58 -1.09 -17.16
C TRP A 20 0.05 -2.25 -16.38
N CYS A 21 -0.06 -2.25 -15.07
CA CYS A 21 0.54 -3.27 -14.21
C CYS A 21 -0.44 -4.43 -13.98
N ILE A 22 -0.21 -5.57 -14.63
CA ILE A 22 -1.09 -6.74 -14.53
C ILE A 22 -1.15 -7.26 -13.09
N THR A 23 -0.01 -7.36 -12.42
CA THR A 23 0.04 -7.81 -11.03
C THR A 23 -0.74 -6.88 -10.10
N CYS A 24 -0.63 -5.56 -10.31
CA CYS A 24 -1.39 -4.58 -9.55
C CYS A 24 -2.89 -4.77 -9.71
N GLN A 25 -3.35 -5.01 -10.94
CA GLN A 25 -4.77 -5.20 -11.22
C GLN A 25 -5.30 -6.49 -10.60
N ALA A 26 -4.51 -7.56 -10.65
CA ALA A 26 -4.87 -8.82 -9.99
C ALA A 26 -4.97 -8.64 -8.47
N ASN A 27 -4.00 -7.97 -7.85
CA ASN A 27 -4.02 -7.70 -6.43
C ASN A 27 -5.20 -6.83 -6.01
N ASP A 28 -5.59 -5.89 -6.86
CA ASP A 28 -6.76 -5.06 -6.60
C ASP A 28 -8.03 -5.91 -6.53
N LYS A 29 -8.25 -6.74 -7.54
CA LYS A 29 -9.44 -7.60 -7.60
C LYS A 29 -9.47 -8.67 -6.50
N LEU A 30 -8.35 -9.30 -6.23
CA LEU A 30 -8.27 -10.48 -5.35
C LEU A 30 -8.08 -10.12 -3.88
N ALA A 31 -7.67 -8.90 -3.58
CA ALA A 31 -7.39 -8.48 -2.20
C ALA A 31 -7.89 -7.09 -1.88
N LEU A 32 -7.30 -6.06 -2.50
CA LEU A 32 -7.47 -4.67 -2.08
C LEU A 32 -8.90 -4.15 -2.23
N SER A 33 -9.66 -4.60 -3.22
CA SER A 33 -11.06 -4.18 -3.45
C SER A 33 -12.08 -5.08 -2.76
N ARG A 34 -11.65 -6.12 -2.06
CA ARG A 34 -12.58 -7.04 -1.41
C ARG A 34 -13.29 -6.35 -0.24
N PRO A 35 -14.61 -6.59 -0.06
CA PRO A 35 -15.37 -5.96 1.02
C PRO A 35 -14.78 -6.22 2.42
N ASP A 36 -14.30 -7.43 2.68
CA ASP A 36 -13.72 -7.78 3.98
C ASP A 36 -12.47 -6.97 4.28
N VAL A 37 -11.63 -6.73 3.25
CA VAL A 37 -10.43 -5.90 3.39
C VAL A 37 -10.83 -4.46 3.68
N LYS A 38 -11.79 -3.91 2.93
CA LYS A 38 -12.27 -2.55 3.16
C LYS A 38 -12.82 -2.37 4.56
N SER A 39 -13.62 -3.33 5.02
CA SER A 39 -14.17 -3.31 6.38
C SER A 39 -13.08 -3.37 7.43
N TYR A 40 -12.06 -4.19 7.22
CA TYR A 40 -10.92 -4.30 8.13
C TYR A 40 -10.17 -2.98 8.24
N LEU A 41 -9.90 -2.33 7.11
CA LEU A 41 -9.20 -1.04 7.09
C LEU A 41 -9.98 0.03 7.83
N GLU A 42 -11.28 0.11 7.60
CA GLU A 42 -12.16 1.07 8.28
C GLU A 42 -12.25 0.79 9.78
N SER A 43 -12.46 -0.46 10.17
CA SER A 43 -12.62 -0.86 11.58
C SER A 43 -11.36 -0.61 12.40
N ASN A 44 -10.20 -0.69 11.77
CA ASN A 44 -8.90 -0.48 12.43
C ASN A 44 -8.34 0.92 12.20
N ASN A 45 -9.13 1.82 11.63
CA ASN A 45 -8.73 3.20 11.34
C ASN A 45 -7.41 3.28 10.55
N ILE A 46 -7.30 2.45 9.52
CA ILE A 46 -6.16 2.45 8.62
C ILE A 46 -6.50 3.29 7.39
N LYS A 47 -5.72 4.35 7.16
CA LYS A 47 -5.90 5.20 5.98
C LYS A 47 -5.39 4.47 4.74
N TYR A 48 -6.27 4.26 3.76
CA TYR A 48 -5.90 3.62 2.50
C TYR A 48 -5.66 4.68 1.42
N ILE A 49 -4.48 4.65 0.80
CA ILE A 49 -4.07 5.63 -0.20
C ILE A 49 -3.59 4.90 -1.45
N VAL A 50 -4.07 5.36 -2.60
CA VAL A 50 -3.64 4.85 -3.90
C VAL A 50 -2.73 5.89 -4.54
N ALA A 51 -1.49 5.49 -4.83
CA ALA A 51 -0.53 6.31 -5.56
C ALA A 51 -0.39 5.75 -6.97
N ASP A 52 -1.01 6.42 -7.92
CA ASP A 52 -1.08 5.97 -9.31
C ASP A 52 0.15 6.42 -10.10
N TRP A 53 0.97 5.46 -10.53
CA TRP A 53 2.18 5.68 -11.29
C TRP A 53 2.01 5.37 -12.78
N THR A 54 0.79 5.40 -13.29
CA THR A 54 0.48 5.11 -14.69
C THR A 54 1.31 5.98 -15.64
N ASN A 55 1.50 7.25 -15.31
CA ASN A 55 2.26 8.22 -16.09
C ASN A 55 3.76 8.28 -15.70
N ARG A 56 4.22 7.37 -14.87
CA ARG A 56 5.62 7.27 -14.43
C ARG A 56 6.16 8.58 -13.83
N ASP A 57 5.37 9.19 -12.98
CA ASP A 57 5.68 10.41 -12.25
C ASP A 57 7.00 10.29 -11.48
N ASP A 58 7.85 11.32 -11.58
CA ASP A 58 9.17 11.32 -10.96
C ASP A 58 9.13 11.36 -9.43
N GLU A 59 8.15 12.01 -8.85
CA GLU A 59 8.01 12.09 -7.40
C GLU A 59 7.71 10.70 -6.81
N ILE A 60 6.83 9.96 -7.47
CA ILE A 60 6.53 8.58 -7.07
C ILE A 60 7.77 7.70 -7.30
N LEU A 61 8.47 7.89 -8.41
CA LEU A 61 9.68 7.12 -8.70
C LEU A 61 10.73 7.29 -7.60
N LYS A 62 10.89 8.49 -7.06
CA LYS A 62 11.80 8.73 -5.93
C LYS A 62 11.44 7.87 -4.72
N VAL A 63 10.16 7.77 -4.40
CA VAL A 63 9.70 6.93 -3.30
C VAL A 63 9.98 5.46 -3.59
N LEU A 64 9.65 4.98 -4.80
CA LEU A 64 9.93 3.60 -5.20
C LEU A 64 11.40 3.26 -5.03
N LYS A 65 12.29 4.13 -5.52
CA LYS A 65 13.74 3.93 -5.42
C LYS A 65 14.21 3.92 -3.97
N SER A 66 13.62 4.74 -3.11
CA SER A 66 13.98 4.78 -1.69
C SER A 66 13.71 3.46 -0.98
N TYR A 67 12.81 2.64 -1.52
CA TYR A 67 12.51 1.29 -1.02
C TYR A 67 13.19 0.19 -1.85
N GLY A 68 14.14 0.57 -2.71
CA GLY A 68 14.88 -0.40 -3.53
C GLY A 68 14.09 -0.93 -4.72
N ARG A 69 13.08 -0.22 -5.17
CA ARG A 69 12.21 -0.63 -6.28
C ARG A 69 12.40 0.29 -7.49
N THR A 70 12.18 -0.26 -8.67
CA THR A 70 12.22 0.50 -9.92
C THR A 70 10.86 0.51 -10.63
N GLY A 71 9.84 -0.05 -9.99
CA GLY A 71 8.51 -0.14 -10.54
C GLY A 71 7.50 -0.58 -9.50
N VAL A 72 6.26 -0.79 -9.95
CA VAL A 72 5.13 -1.21 -9.13
C VAL A 72 4.88 -2.72 -9.32
N PRO A 73 4.16 -3.39 -8.41
CA PRO A 73 3.51 -2.85 -7.22
C PRO A 73 4.49 -2.62 -6.05
N LEU A 74 4.14 -1.67 -5.20
CA LEU A 74 4.77 -1.47 -3.89
C LEU A 74 3.67 -1.17 -2.89
N TYR A 75 3.62 -1.92 -1.80
CA TYR A 75 2.63 -1.75 -0.74
C TYR A 75 3.34 -1.42 0.56
N LEU A 76 3.06 -0.25 1.11
CA LEU A 76 3.66 0.23 2.35
C LEU A 76 2.62 0.28 3.44
N TYR A 77 2.92 -0.35 4.57
CA TYR A 77 2.03 -0.39 5.72
C TYR A 77 2.74 0.05 6.98
N TRP A 78 2.08 0.89 7.76
CA TRP A 78 2.55 1.32 9.06
C TRP A 78 1.38 1.51 10.01
N LYS A 79 1.60 1.19 11.28
CA LYS A 79 0.67 1.52 12.37
C LYS A 79 1.47 1.98 13.58
N PRO A 80 0.84 2.74 14.51
CA PRO A 80 1.49 3.10 15.77
C PRO A 80 2.01 1.87 16.48
N GLY A 81 3.27 1.93 16.91
CA GLY A 81 3.95 0.81 17.55
C GLY A 81 4.96 0.09 16.66
N LEU A 82 4.90 0.28 15.34
CA LEU A 82 5.94 -0.21 14.44
C LEU A 82 7.06 0.80 14.35
N ASP A 83 8.32 0.33 14.45
CA ASP A 83 9.49 1.21 14.32
C ASP A 83 9.63 1.76 12.91
N ASP A 84 9.45 0.89 11.90
CA ASP A 84 9.60 1.23 10.49
C ASP A 84 8.39 0.85 9.67
N THR A 85 8.24 1.51 8.51
CA THR A 85 7.24 1.13 7.51
C THR A 85 7.52 -0.28 7.00
N LYS A 86 6.47 -1.09 6.92
CA LYS A 86 6.53 -2.46 6.46
C LYS A 86 6.23 -2.54 4.97
N ILE A 87 7.06 -3.27 4.23
CA ILE A 87 6.82 -3.56 2.82
C ILE A 87 6.06 -4.89 2.73
N LEU A 88 4.88 -4.86 2.11
CA LEU A 88 4.08 -6.06 1.93
C LEU A 88 4.52 -6.83 0.68
N PRO A 89 4.19 -8.14 0.58
CA PRO A 89 4.53 -8.93 -0.60
C PRO A 89 3.93 -8.36 -1.89
N ALA A 90 4.62 -8.59 -3.01
CA ALA A 90 4.16 -8.11 -4.32
C ALA A 90 2.93 -8.84 -4.85
N VAL A 91 2.67 -10.06 -4.36
CA VAL A 91 1.48 -10.83 -4.72
C VAL A 91 0.62 -10.98 -3.49
N LEU A 92 -0.62 -10.52 -3.58
CA LEU A 92 -1.55 -10.49 -2.45
C LEU A 92 -2.76 -11.39 -2.68
N THR A 93 -3.22 -12.00 -1.59
CA THR A 93 -4.55 -12.59 -1.50
C THR A 93 -5.29 -11.89 -0.37
N GLU A 94 -6.61 -12.03 -0.33
CA GLU A 94 -7.41 -11.44 0.75
C GLU A 94 -6.94 -11.92 2.13
N GLU A 95 -6.76 -13.22 2.29
CA GLU A 95 -6.32 -13.81 3.56
C GLU A 95 -4.94 -13.33 3.97
N LEU A 96 -4.00 -13.33 3.02
CA LEU A 96 -2.63 -12.88 3.29
C LEU A 96 -2.61 -11.41 3.70
N LEU A 97 -3.33 -10.56 2.97
CA LEU A 97 -3.37 -9.13 3.26
C LEU A 97 -3.91 -8.87 4.67
N ILE A 98 -5.05 -9.46 5.02
CA ILE A 98 -5.64 -9.30 6.35
C ILE A 98 -4.69 -9.78 7.44
N SER A 99 -3.99 -10.89 7.21
CA SER A 99 -3.04 -11.45 8.19
C SER A 99 -1.84 -10.53 8.45
N LEU A 100 -1.48 -9.68 7.46
CA LEU A 100 -0.33 -8.78 7.57
C LEU A 100 -0.70 -7.43 8.20
N LEU A 101 -1.97 -7.08 8.22
CA LEU A 101 -2.46 -5.85 8.81
C LEU A 101 -2.84 -6.05 10.28
#